data_62e0633f4ea3b75f0d64c3e236c7adb7
#
_entry.id   62e0633f4ea3b75f0d64c3e236c7adb7
#
_cell.length_a   1.000
_cell.length_b   1.000
_cell.length_c   1.000
_cell.angle_alpha   90.00
_cell.angle_beta   90.00
_cell.angle_gamma   90.00
#
_symmetry.space_group_name_H-M   'P 1'
#
loop_
_entity.id
_entity.type
_entity.pdbx_description
1 polymer ?
#
loop_
_entity_poly.entity_id
_entity_poly.type
_entity_poly.pdbx_seq_one_letter_code
_entity_poly.pdbx_strand_id
1 'polypeptide(L)'
;MAFNSWRDRIVHRWLRIPYRLSVRYKRLRRPFATTYVLIHGLADTGALWQPLLAQLPKQSNYIVVDLLGHGESPQPHDESIYRASEQARHVLTTCVAAGLSGPVVLIGHSFGALVATEFSHMYRGIVRQEVLVSPPIYRDETGSRRDWLRQDKLLRSVYRQVLKTPDLVVAGYELGDRLGALGFSRTQLSKNTFAGFENTLRAGIISQRTGRLLRHITIPTTIIYGRLDPLLVARNFTALAHTNSCITVRPLSTGHAIRERTLREIVAVIQSH
;
A
#
# COMPACT_ATOMS: atom_id res chain seq x y z
N MET A 1 -10.28 6.97 -21.11
CA MET A 1 -9.63 6.73 -22.41
C MET A 1 -9.06 5.31 -22.38
N ALA A 2 -9.48 4.43 -23.27
CA ALA A 2 -9.02 3.04 -23.32
C ALA A 2 -7.58 3.01 -23.86
N PHE A 3 -6.61 2.87 -22.99
CA PHE A 3 -5.20 2.65 -23.34
C PHE A 3 -5.00 1.18 -23.76
N ASN A 4 -5.42 0.84 -24.96
CA ASN A 4 -5.11 -0.44 -25.62
C ASN A 4 -4.39 -0.19 -26.95
N SER A 5 -3.44 0.76 -26.94
CA SER A 5 -2.63 0.96 -28.12
C SER A 5 -1.62 -0.19 -28.26
N TRP A 6 -1.32 -0.61 -29.50
CA TRP A 6 -0.23 -1.55 -29.78
C TRP A 6 1.09 -1.10 -29.13
N ARG A 7 1.30 0.22 -28.95
CA ARG A 7 2.44 0.81 -28.25
C ARG A 7 2.51 0.39 -26.79
N ASP A 8 1.38 0.39 -26.03
CA ASP A 8 1.35 -0.05 -24.63
C ASP A 8 1.74 -1.52 -24.50
N ARG A 9 1.30 -2.36 -25.43
CA ARG A 9 1.70 -3.77 -25.46
C ARG A 9 3.19 -3.94 -25.68
N ILE A 10 3.80 -3.19 -26.60
CA ILE A 10 5.25 -3.24 -26.82
C ILE A 10 5.99 -2.71 -25.60
N VAL A 11 5.67 -1.53 -25.12
CA VAL A 11 6.41 -0.84 -24.06
C VAL A 11 6.28 -1.59 -22.73
N HIS A 12 5.06 -1.91 -22.32
CA HIS A 12 4.82 -2.39 -20.96
C HIS A 12 4.81 -3.92 -20.85
N ARG A 13 4.38 -4.65 -21.89
CA ARG A 13 4.34 -6.11 -21.88
C ARG A 13 5.60 -6.75 -22.46
N TRP A 14 6.08 -6.28 -23.60
CA TRP A 14 7.27 -6.85 -24.26
C TRP A 14 8.57 -6.33 -23.64
N LEU A 15 8.74 -5.00 -23.59
CA LEU A 15 9.94 -4.39 -23.03
C LEU A 15 9.92 -4.32 -21.49
N ARG A 16 8.79 -4.67 -20.84
CA ARG A 16 8.58 -4.65 -19.39
C ARG A 16 8.94 -3.31 -18.74
N ILE A 17 8.78 -2.21 -19.48
CA ILE A 17 8.99 -0.85 -18.96
C ILE A 17 7.83 -0.53 -18.02
N PRO A 18 8.07 -0.18 -16.74
CA PRO A 18 7.01 0.15 -15.80
C PRO A 18 6.21 1.37 -16.24
N TYR A 19 4.91 1.39 -15.91
CA TYR A 19 4.10 2.58 -16.10
C TYR A 19 4.59 3.72 -15.20
N ARG A 20 4.45 4.95 -15.66
CA ARG A 20 4.52 6.14 -14.81
C ARG A 20 3.16 6.36 -14.18
N LEU A 21 3.16 6.43 -12.85
CA LEU A 21 1.98 6.71 -12.05
C LEU A 21 1.70 8.22 -12.02
N SER A 22 0.48 8.59 -11.68
CA SER A 22 0.15 9.97 -11.34
C SER A 22 0.82 10.37 -10.02
N VAL A 23 1.47 11.52 -10.00
CA VAL A 23 2.02 12.13 -8.78
C VAL A 23 0.98 13.08 -8.21
N ARG A 24 0.30 12.68 -7.14
CA ARG A 24 -0.77 13.48 -6.53
C ARG A 24 -0.25 14.71 -5.81
N TYR A 25 0.84 14.55 -5.04
CA TYR A 25 1.51 15.64 -4.34
C TYR A 25 3.02 15.43 -4.40
N LYS A 26 3.77 16.51 -4.55
CA LYS A 26 5.23 16.49 -4.59
C LYS A 26 5.82 17.75 -3.97
N ARG A 27 6.86 17.54 -3.17
CA ARG A 27 7.75 18.61 -2.68
C ARG A 27 9.18 18.05 -2.60
N LEU A 28 10.06 18.58 -3.42
CA LEU A 28 11.48 18.24 -3.45
C LEU A 28 12.29 19.53 -3.34
N ARG A 29 12.59 19.95 -2.11
CA ARG A 29 13.28 21.20 -1.80
C ARG A 29 14.77 21.04 -1.61
N ARG A 30 15.21 19.87 -1.15
CA ARG A 30 16.59 19.59 -0.81
C ARG A 30 17.10 18.42 -1.64
N PRO A 31 18.02 18.65 -2.58
CA PRO A 31 18.68 17.56 -3.31
C PRO A 31 19.36 16.59 -2.32
N PHE A 32 19.32 15.30 -2.65
CA PHE A 32 19.92 14.20 -1.89
C PHE A 32 19.41 14.01 -0.45
N ALA A 33 18.48 14.85 0.03
CA ALA A 33 17.84 14.63 1.32
C ALA A 33 16.83 13.48 1.27
N THR A 34 16.56 12.89 2.43
CA THR A 34 15.56 11.83 2.59
C THR A 34 14.19 12.29 2.07
N THR A 35 13.58 11.46 1.25
CA THR A 35 12.27 11.71 0.66
C THR A 35 11.24 10.73 1.22
N TYR A 36 10.14 11.24 1.76
CA TYR A 36 9.00 10.41 2.14
C TYR A 36 8.21 10.02 0.89
N VAL A 37 8.11 8.71 0.62
CA VAL A 37 7.28 8.17 -0.47
C VAL A 37 6.03 7.54 0.15
N LEU A 38 4.86 8.12 -0.16
CA LEU A 38 3.59 7.77 0.45
C LEU A 38 2.71 7.01 -0.54
N ILE A 39 2.25 5.82 -0.12
CA ILE A 39 1.57 4.84 -0.96
C ILE A 39 0.23 4.48 -0.31
N HIS A 40 -0.88 4.78 -0.98
CA HIS A 40 -2.24 4.53 -0.50
C HIS A 40 -2.68 3.07 -0.62
N GLY A 41 -3.82 2.74 -0.05
CA GLY A 41 -4.42 1.40 -0.06
C GLY A 41 -5.34 1.13 -1.26
N LEU A 42 -5.94 -0.07 -1.26
CA LEU A 42 -6.96 -0.46 -2.22
C LEU A 42 -8.16 0.50 -2.17
N ALA A 43 -8.72 0.84 -3.32
CA ALA A 43 -9.88 1.73 -3.48
C ALA A 43 -9.69 3.15 -2.91
N ASP A 44 -8.43 3.61 -2.77
CA ASP A 44 -8.10 4.95 -2.31
C ASP A 44 -7.20 5.67 -3.34
N THR A 45 -6.75 6.85 -3.00
CA THR A 45 -5.84 7.67 -3.81
C THR A 45 -4.79 8.33 -2.92
N GLY A 46 -3.79 8.95 -3.50
CA GLY A 46 -2.79 9.73 -2.75
C GLY A 46 -3.38 10.87 -1.93
N ALA A 47 -4.64 11.28 -2.17
CA ALA A 47 -5.32 12.31 -1.37
C ALA A 47 -5.48 11.92 0.11
N LEU A 48 -5.49 10.61 0.42
CA LEU A 48 -5.45 10.08 1.78
C LEU A 48 -4.37 10.73 2.65
N TRP A 49 -3.24 11.06 2.05
CA TRP A 49 -2.06 11.54 2.76
C TRP A 49 -2.02 13.04 3.01
N GLN A 50 -2.96 13.82 2.47
CA GLN A 50 -2.98 15.27 2.63
C GLN A 50 -2.91 15.73 4.09
N PRO A 51 -3.64 15.12 5.06
CA PRO A 51 -3.53 15.50 6.46
C PRO A 51 -2.15 15.20 7.09
N LEU A 52 -1.46 14.14 6.63
CA LEU A 52 -0.10 13.83 7.07
C LEU A 52 0.90 14.87 6.53
N LEU A 53 0.75 15.27 5.26
CA LEU A 53 1.65 16.26 4.65
C LEU A 53 1.65 17.59 5.38
N ALA A 54 0.51 17.99 5.99
CA ALA A 54 0.41 19.18 6.81
C ALA A 54 1.19 19.08 8.14
N GLN A 55 1.43 17.86 8.63
CA GLN A 55 2.15 17.59 9.88
C GLN A 55 3.66 17.33 9.66
N LEU A 56 4.08 17.13 8.40
CA LEU A 56 5.51 16.96 8.10
C LEU A 56 6.27 18.28 8.23
N PRO A 57 7.56 18.23 8.67
CA PRO A 57 8.40 19.42 8.71
C PRO A 57 8.42 20.16 7.36
N LYS A 58 8.37 21.52 7.41
CA LYS A 58 8.30 22.35 6.19
C LYS A 58 9.42 22.09 5.17
N GLN A 59 10.54 21.56 5.62
CA GLN A 59 11.72 21.26 4.78
C GLN A 59 11.75 19.82 4.25
N SER A 60 10.78 18.97 4.62
CA SER A 60 10.77 17.56 4.18
C SER A 60 10.51 17.45 2.68
N ASN A 61 11.24 16.55 2.03
CA ASN A 61 10.91 16.08 0.69
C ASN A 61 9.80 15.02 0.77
N TYR A 62 8.87 15.04 -0.17
CA TYR A 62 7.89 13.97 -0.30
C TYR A 62 7.41 13.78 -1.73
N ILE A 63 7.01 12.57 -2.05
CA ILE A 63 6.32 12.18 -3.28
C ILE A 63 5.12 11.30 -2.86
N VAL A 64 3.94 11.67 -3.31
CA VAL A 64 2.69 10.92 -3.11
C VAL A 64 2.18 10.48 -4.46
N VAL A 65 1.97 9.19 -4.64
CA VAL A 65 1.52 8.61 -5.91
C VAL A 65 0.11 8.04 -5.80
N ASP A 66 -0.62 8.06 -6.90
CA ASP A 66 -1.77 7.18 -7.10
C ASP A 66 -1.26 5.87 -7.69
N LEU A 67 -1.58 4.72 -7.09
CA LEU A 67 -1.17 3.41 -7.60
C LEU A 67 -1.81 3.10 -8.96
N LEU A 68 -1.20 2.23 -9.73
CA LEU A 68 -1.77 1.76 -11.00
C LEU A 68 -3.19 1.21 -10.78
N GLY A 69 -4.13 1.62 -11.63
CA GLY A 69 -5.53 1.28 -11.48
C GLY A 69 -6.32 2.12 -10.50
N HIS A 70 -5.72 3.17 -9.90
CA HIS A 70 -6.34 4.04 -8.92
C HIS A 70 -6.14 5.51 -9.28
N GLY A 71 -7.07 6.34 -8.82
CA GLY A 71 -7.01 7.78 -8.99
C GLY A 71 -6.82 8.21 -10.46
N GLU A 72 -5.79 9.00 -10.71
CA GLU A 72 -5.45 9.51 -12.05
C GLU A 72 -4.37 8.66 -12.75
N SER A 73 -3.93 7.56 -12.14
CA SER A 73 -2.95 6.66 -12.74
C SER A 73 -3.56 5.80 -13.86
N PRO A 74 -2.75 5.30 -14.80
CA PRO A 74 -3.22 4.40 -15.86
C PRO A 74 -3.97 3.17 -15.31
N GLN A 75 -4.94 2.66 -16.09
CA GLN A 75 -5.78 1.51 -15.72
C GLN A 75 -5.72 0.42 -16.81
N PRO A 76 -4.58 -0.25 -16.97
CA PRO A 76 -4.45 -1.33 -17.94
C PRO A 76 -5.25 -2.58 -17.54
N HIS A 77 -5.59 -3.42 -18.53
CA HIS A 77 -6.41 -4.62 -18.30
C HIS A 77 -5.60 -5.84 -17.85
N ASP A 78 -4.28 -5.85 -17.99
CA ASP A 78 -3.44 -6.99 -17.61
C ASP A 78 -3.35 -7.11 -16.07
N GLU A 79 -4.00 -8.13 -15.51
CA GLU A 79 -4.01 -8.40 -14.07
C GLU A 79 -2.60 -8.57 -13.50
N SER A 80 -1.67 -9.14 -14.27
CA SER A 80 -0.34 -9.50 -13.75
C SER A 80 0.49 -8.32 -13.27
N ILE A 81 0.25 -7.13 -13.83
CA ILE A 81 0.98 -5.89 -13.48
C ILE A 81 0.45 -5.19 -12.22
N TYR A 82 -0.64 -5.71 -11.63
CA TYR A 82 -1.20 -5.21 -10.38
C TYR A 82 -0.61 -5.89 -9.14
N ARG A 83 0.31 -6.85 -9.30
CA ARG A 83 1.04 -7.44 -8.17
C ARG A 83 1.78 -6.36 -7.39
N ALA A 84 1.89 -6.53 -6.07
CA ALA A 84 2.59 -5.57 -5.22
C ALA A 84 4.04 -5.31 -5.68
N SER A 85 4.73 -6.33 -6.22
CA SER A 85 6.07 -6.19 -6.79
C SER A 85 6.10 -5.34 -8.07
N GLU A 86 5.10 -5.45 -8.95
CA GLU A 86 5.03 -4.62 -10.15
C GLU A 86 4.62 -3.18 -9.78
N GLN A 87 3.69 -3.01 -8.85
CA GLN A 87 3.37 -1.68 -8.30
C GLN A 87 4.61 -0.99 -7.73
N ALA A 88 5.46 -1.71 -7.00
CA ALA A 88 6.73 -1.16 -6.48
C ALA A 88 7.67 -0.69 -7.59
N ARG A 89 7.73 -1.40 -8.74
CA ARG A 89 8.49 -0.97 -9.91
C ARG A 89 7.91 0.31 -10.52
N HIS A 90 6.59 0.41 -10.61
CA HIS A 90 5.90 1.62 -11.09
C HIS A 90 6.17 2.80 -10.16
N VAL A 91 6.13 2.60 -8.83
CA VAL A 91 6.44 3.63 -7.82
C VAL A 91 7.88 4.13 -8.00
N LEU A 92 8.88 3.24 -8.09
CA LEU A 92 10.27 3.67 -8.27
C LEU A 92 10.45 4.46 -9.56
N THR A 93 9.95 3.93 -10.69
CA THR A 93 10.06 4.62 -12.00
C THR A 93 9.44 6.01 -11.94
N THR A 94 8.30 6.14 -11.25
CA THR A 94 7.61 7.42 -11.07
C THR A 94 8.41 8.37 -10.18
N CYS A 95 8.95 7.88 -9.06
CA CYS A 95 9.75 8.68 -8.14
C CYS A 95 11.02 9.20 -8.82
N VAL A 96 11.72 8.36 -9.59
CA VAL A 96 12.91 8.77 -10.36
C VAL A 96 12.54 9.83 -11.39
N ALA A 97 11.47 9.62 -12.15
CA ALA A 97 10.98 10.59 -13.13
C ALA A 97 10.49 11.90 -12.49
N ALA A 98 10.05 11.85 -11.23
CA ALA A 98 9.65 13.02 -10.45
C ALA A 98 10.84 13.81 -9.87
N GLY A 99 12.07 13.26 -9.95
CA GLY A 99 13.29 13.91 -9.46
C GLY A 99 13.80 13.38 -8.10
N LEU A 100 13.42 12.16 -7.72
CA LEU A 100 14.01 11.51 -6.54
C LEU A 100 15.52 11.41 -6.72
N SER A 101 16.29 11.94 -5.76
CA SER A 101 17.75 11.98 -5.81
C SER A 101 18.43 11.53 -4.52
N GLY A 102 17.67 11.22 -3.48
CA GLY A 102 18.16 10.80 -2.17
C GLY A 102 17.50 9.52 -1.67
N PRO A 103 17.88 9.10 -0.46
CA PRO A 103 17.27 7.94 0.17
C PRO A 103 15.80 8.16 0.49
N VAL A 104 15.04 7.06 0.64
CA VAL A 104 13.60 7.12 0.88
C VAL A 104 13.21 6.56 2.24
N VAL A 105 12.16 7.13 2.82
CA VAL A 105 11.33 6.53 3.86
C VAL A 105 9.99 6.21 3.22
N LEU A 106 9.62 4.93 3.24
CA LEU A 106 8.36 4.46 2.67
C LEU A 106 7.25 4.49 3.72
N ILE A 107 6.11 5.06 3.36
CA ILE A 107 4.91 5.06 4.22
C ILE A 107 3.77 4.47 3.40
N GLY A 108 3.35 3.25 3.73
CA GLY A 108 2.31 2.54 3.02
C GLY A 108 1.10 2.22 3.88
N HIS A 109 -0.11 2.41 3.36
CA HIS A 109 -1.36 2.02 4.01
C HIS A 109 -1.97 0.81 3.33
N SER A 110 -2.42 -0.18 4.10
CA SER A 110 -3.15 -1.35 3.60
C SER A 110 -2.39 -2.02 2.45
N PHE A 111 -2.96 -2.10 1.24
CA PHE A 111 -2.26 -2.60 0.05
C PHE A 111 -0.97 -1.83 -0.24
N GLY A 112 -0.94 -0.51 -0.03
CA GLY A 112 0.28 0.30 -0.18
C GLY A 112 1.41 -0.13 0.74
N ALA A 113 1.11 -0.73 1.90
CA ALA A 113 2.13 -1.30 2.78
C ALA A 113 2.75 -2.58 2.19
N LEU A 114 1.96 -3.39 1.45
CA LEU A 114 2.50 -4.55 0.72
C LEU A 114 3.43 -4.09 -0.41
N VAL A 115 3.05 -3.02 -1.12
CA VAL A 115 3.88 -2.39 -2.16
C VAL A 115 5.17 -1.82 -1.56
N ALA A 116 5.11 -1.16 -0.40
CA ALA A 116 6.28 -0.64 0.31
C ALA A 116 7.25 -1.76 0.67
N THR A 117 6.76 -2.89 1.20
CA THR A 117 7.60 -4.06 1.52
C THR A 117 8.27 -4.66 0.29
N GLU A 118 7.56 -4.79 -0.83
CA GLU A 118 8.17 -5.25 -2.10
C GLU A 118 9.22 -4.25 -2.61
N PHE A 119 8.95 -2.94 -2.49
CA PHE A 119 9.91 -1.89 -2.83
C PHE A 119 11.18 -2.01 -1.97
N SER A 120 11.03 -2.13 -0.66
CA SER A 120 12.16 -2.30 0.29
C SER A 120 12.97 -3.55 -0.02
N HIS A 121 12.30 -4.65 -0.39
CA HIS A 121 12.99 -5.88 -0.79
C HIS A 121 13.81 -5.72 -2.07
N MET A 122 13.24 -5.09 -3.09
CA MET A 122 13.90 -4.93 -4.40
C MET A 122 14.96 -3.83 -4.42
N TYR A 123 14.76 -2.76 -3.65
CA TYR A 123 15.56 -1.53 -3.73
C TYR A 123 16.13 -1.11 -2.37
N ARG A 124 16.49 -2.09 -1.55
CA ARG A 124 16.97 -1.88 -0.16
C ARG A 124 18.10 -0.83 -0.04
N GLY A 125 18.95 -0.69 -1.06
CA GLY A 125 20.07 0.24 -1.04
C GLY A 125 19.70 1.72 -0.96
N ILE A 126 18.44 2.06 -1.27
CA ILE A 126 17.94 3.45 -1.20
C ILE A 126 16.90 3.65 -0.09
N VAL A 127 16.43 2.58 0.57
CA VAL A 127 15.42 2.67 1.61
C VAL A 127 16.06 2.73 2.99
N ARG A 128 15.76 3.78 3.75
CA ARG A 128 16.23 3.95 5.13
C ARG A 128 15.29 3.33 6.16
N GLN A 129 14.00 3.41 5.90
CA GLN A 129 12.96 2.98 6.83
C GLN A 129 11.67 2.71 6.07
N GLU A 130 10.83 1.81 6.58
CA GLU A 130 9.45 1.68 6.15
C GLU A 130 8.47 1.75 7.33
N VAL A 131 7.33 2.40 7.10
CA VAL A 131 6.21 2.51 8.02
C VAL A 131 4.99 1.88 7.36
N LEU A 132 4.58 0.73 7.86
CA LEU A 132 3.49 -0.08 7.32
C LEU A 132 2.24 0.13 8.17
N VAL A 133 1.23 0.79 7.61
CA VAL A 133 -0.01 1.11 8.32
C VAL A 133 -1.09 0.12 7.91
N SER A 134 -1.62 -0.62 8.86
CA SER A 134 -2.69 -1.62 8.68
C SER A 134 -2.43 -2.60 7.52
N PRO A 135 -1.24 -3.23 7.40
CA PRO A 135 -0.93 -4.14 6.30
C PRO A 135 -1.71 -5.45 6.42
N PRO A 136 -2.45 -5.91 5.40
CA PRO A 136 -3.16 -7.19 5.42
C PRO A 136 -2.20 -8.36 5.17
N ILE A 137 -1.30 -8.64 6.11
CA ILE A 137 -0.26 -9.66 5.99
C ILE A 137 -0.81 -11.03 6.30
N TYR A 138 -0.66 -11.95 5.36
CA TYR A 138 -0.91 -13.37 5.58
C TYR A 138 0.38 -14.09 5.98
N ARG A 139 0.23 -15.10 6.80
CA ARG A 139 1.35 -15.95 7.15
C ARG A 139 1.56 -17.02 6.07
N ASP A 140 2.83 -17.33 5.78
CA ASP A 140 3.17 -18.44 4.90
C ASP A 140 2.79 -19.79 5.54
N GLU A 141 2.52 -20.80 4.71
CA GLU A 141 2.08 -22.14 5.08
C GLU A 141 3.13 -22.97 5.83
N THR A 142 4.29 -22.42 6.16
CA THR A 142 5.43 -23.12 6.78
C THR A 142 5.40 -23.07 8.31
N GLY A 143 4.37 -23.57 8.94
CA GLY A 143 4.32 -23.72 10.40
C GLY A 143 3.08 -24.44 10.89
N SER A 144 3.17 -25.06 12.08
CA SER A 144 2.15 -25.91 12.72
C SER A 144 0.68 -25.54 12.42
N ARG A 145 -0.03 -26.50 11.94
CA ARG A 145 -1.13 -26.48 10.96
C ARG A 145 -2.54 -26.14 11.43
N ARG A 146 -2.88 -25.93 12.71
CA ARG A 146 -4.30 -26.09 13.10
C ARG A 146 -5.14 -24.83 13.34
N ASP A 147 -4.67 -23.77 13.98
CA ASP A 147 -5.59 -22.69 14.42
C ASP A 147 -5.57 -21.38 13.63
N TRP A 148 -4.51 -21.05 12.95
CA TRP A 148 -4.33 -19.77 12.30
C TRP A 148 -4.39 -19.80 10.77
N LEU A 149 -4.30 -20.96 10.15
CA LEU A 149 -4.75 -21.17 8.76
C LEU A 149 -6.23 -20.81 8.57
N ARG A 150 -7.04 -20.88 9.64
CA ARG A 150 -8.46 -20.52 9.56
C ARG A 150 -8.70 -19.04 9.35
N GLN A 151 -7.98 -18.15 10.06
CA GLN A 151 -8.21 -16.69 9.93
C GLN A 151 -7.67 -16.14 8.61
N ASP A 152 -6.48 -16.55 8.18
CA ASP A 152 -5.95 -16.16 6.88
C ASP A 152 -6.81 -16.70 5.73
N LYS A 153 -7.32 -17.95 5.86
CA LYS A 153 -8.27 -18.54 4.90
C LYS A 153 -9.60 -17.81 4.91
N LEU A 154 -10.11 -17.43 6.08
CA LEU A 154 -11.35 -16.68 6.21
C LEU A 154 -11.24 -15.31 5.53
N LEU A 155 -10.18 -14.55 5.80
CA LEU A 155 -9.94 -13.26 5.15
C LEU A 155 -9.82 -13.40 3.63
N ARG A 156 -9.04 -14.37 3.15
CA ARG A 156 -8.96 -14.66 1.71
C ARG A 156 -10.32 -15.05 1.13
N SER A 157 -11.15 -15.77 1.88
CA SER A 157 -12.50 -16.13 1.46
C SER A 157 -13.41 -14.92 1.39
N VAL A 158 -13.34 -14.00 2.36
CA VAL A 158 -14.06 -12.72 2.34
C VAL A 158 -13.66 -11.91 1.10
N TYR A 159 -12.37 -11.76 0.84
CA TYR A 159 -11.91 -11.06 -0.37
C TYR A 159 -12.39 -11.71 -1.68
N ARG A 160 -12.39 -13.06 -1.74
CA ARG A 160 -12.95 -13.76 -2.90
C ARG A 160 -14.45 -13.55 -3.05
N GLN A 161 -15.18 -13.44 -1.93
CA GLN A 161 -16.62 -13.16 -1.97
C GLN A 161 -16.91 -11.73 -2.45
N VAL A 162 -16.10 -10.76 -2.00
CA VAL A 162 -16.13 -9.36 -2.51
C VAL A 162 -16.02 -9.33 -4.04
N LEU A 163 -15.15 -10.17 -4.62
CA LEU A 163 -14.99 -10.26 -6.08
C LEU A 163 -16.20 -10.88 -6.80
N LYS A 164 -17.04 -11.65 -6.11
CA LYS A 164 -18.23 -12.28 -6.71
C LYS A 164 -19.47 -11.37 -6.69
N THR A 165 -19.43 -10.29 -5.92
CA THR A 165 -20.57 -9.39 -5.72
C THR A 165 -20.19 -7.92 -5.94
N PRO A 166 -19.71 -7.54 -7.15
CA PRO A 166 -19.17 -6.21 -7.42
C PRO A 166 -20.18 -5.09 -7.17
N ASP A 167 -21.43 -5.29 -7.57
CA ASP A 167 -22.47 -4.27 -7.40
C ASP A 167 -22.79 -4.00 -5.92
N LEU A 168 -22.76 -5.04 -5.06
CA LEU A 168 -22.93 -4.88 -3.61
C LEU A 168 -21.73 -4.16 -2.98
N VAL A 169 -20.53 -4.38 -3.49
CA VAL A 169 -19.34 -3.70 -3.02
C VAL A 169 -19.39 -2.21 -3.34
N VAL A 170 -19.74 -1.86 -4.59
CA VAL A 170 -19.92 -0.45 -5.01
C VAL A 170 -21.02 0.22 -4.19
N ALA A 171 -22.19 -0.41 -4.05
CA ALA A 171 -23.30 0.12 -3.27
C ALA A 171 -22.94 0.27 -1.78
N GLY A 172 -22.23 -0.70 -1.21
CA GLY A 172 -21.74 -0.65 0.17
C GLY A 172 -20.75 0.49 0.40
N TYR A 173 -19.85 0.74 -0.56
CA TYR A 173 -18.93 1.87 -0.54
C TYR A 173 -19.67 3.21 -0.63
N GLU A 174 -20.61 3.36 -1.56
CA GLU A 174 -21.42 4.57 -1.72
C GLU A 174 -22.23 4.88 -0.44
N LEU A 175 -22.83 3.86 0.16
CA LEU A 175 -23.56 4.01 1.41
C LEU A 175 -22.63 4.38 2.57
N GLY A 176 -21.49 3.71 2.69
CA GLY A 176 -20.51 3.97 3.73
C GLY A 176 -19.89 5.37 3.62
N ASP A 177 -19.69 5.87 2.41
CA ASP A 177 -19.22 7.24 2.16
C ASP A 177 -20.27 8.27 2.58
N ARG A 178 -21.56 8.07 2.19
CA ARG A 178 -22.69 8.92 2.61
C ARG A 178 -22.86 8.98 4.12
N LEU A 179 -22.62 7.86 4.81
CA LEU A 179 -22.74 7.77 6.27
C LEU A 179 -21.48 8.24 7.01
N GLY A 180 -20.41 8.60 6.30
CA GLY A 180 -19.12 8.94 6.90
C GLY A 180 -18.47 7.78 7.66
N ALA A 181 -18.96 6.54 7.46
CA ALA A 181 -18.56 5.37 8.23
C ALA A 181 -17.18 4.82 7.80
N LEU A 182 -16.82 4.98 6.53
CA LEU A 182 -15.64 4.32 5.97
C LEU A 182 -14.34 5.08 6.17
N GLY A 183 -14.37 6.36 6.50
CA GLY A 183 -13.14 7.15 6.75
C GLY A 183 -12.15 7.17 5.59
N PHE A 184 -12.58 6.75 4.40
CA PHE A 184 -11.85 6.89 3.16
C PHE A 184 -12.04 8.30 2.62
N SER A 185 -11.00 8.90 2.07
CA SER A 185 -11.16 10.15 1.33
C SER A 185 -12.04 9.83 0.13
N ARG A 186 -13.15 10.55 -0.06
CA ARG A 186 -14.16 10.44 -1.13
C ARG A 186 -13.75 9.46 -2.23
N THR A 187 -14.04 8.19 -1.99
CA THR A 187 -13.49 7.07 -2.74
C THR A 187 -14.10 7.04 -4.12
N GLN A 188 -13.27 7.02 -5.12
CA GLN A 188 -13.70 6.93 -6.51
C GLN A 188 -13.90 5.47 -6.94
N LEU A 189 -14.55 4.65 -6.11
CA LEU A 189 -14.99 3.33 -6.58
C LEU A 189 -16.24 3.52 -7.42
N SER A 190 -16.05 3.66 -8.69
CA SER A 190 -17.08 3.70 -9.71
C SER A 190 -17.03 2.43 -10.55
N LYS A 191 -18.06 2.15 -11.35
CA LYS A 191 -18.00 1.05 -12.33
C LYS A 191 -16.77 1.14 -13.24
N ASN A 192 -16.28 2.33 -13.54
CA ASN A 192 -15.12 2.55 -14.41
C ASN A 192 -13.78 2.24 -13.71
N THR A 193 -13.70 2.32 -12.37
CA THR A 193 -12.49 2.01 -11.59
C THR A 193 -12.51 0.62 -10.98
N PHE A 194 -13.62 -0.11 -11.15
CA PHE A 194 -13.79 -1.44 -10.56
C PHE A 194 -12.78 -2.47 -11.09
N ALA A 195 -12.42 -2.42 -12.36
CA ALA A 195 -11.42 -3.33 -12.94
C ALA A 195 -10.05 -3.20 -12.26
N GLY A 196 -9.61 -1.97 -11.97
CA GLY A 196 -8.37 -1.72 -11.22
C GLY A 196 -8.44 -2.24 -9.78
N PHE A 197 -9.59 -2.07 -9.12
CA PHE A 197 -9.86 -2.63 -7.80
C PHE A 197 -9.80 -4.15 -7.82
N GLU A 198 -10.51 -4.81 -8.75
CA GLU A 198 -10.55 -6.26 -8.87
C GLU A 198 -9.15 -6.85 -9.13
N ASN A 199 -8.43 -6.31 -10.10
CA ASN A 199 -7.07 -6.75 -10.44
C ASN A 199 -6.11 -6.58 -9.25
N THR A 200 -6.19 -5.46 -8.53
CA THR A 200 -5.38 -5.21 -7.34
C THR A 200 -5.71 -6.20 -6.23
N LEU A 201 -6.99 -6.51 -6.01
CA LEU A 201 -7.39 -7.46 -4.99
C LEU A 201 -6.91 -8.88 -5.31
N ARG A 202 -7.05 -9.33 -6.57
CA ARG A 202 -6.61 -10.66 -7.02
C ARG A 202 -5.09 -10.80 -7.02
N ALA A 203 -4.41 -9.95 -7.78
CA ALA A 203 -2.98 -10.08 -8.01
C ALA A 203 -2.15 -9.49 -6.86
N GLY A 204 -2.61 -8.41 -6.24
CA GLY A 204 -1.88 -7.70 -5.20
C GLY A 204 -2.08 -8.26 -3.80
N ILE A 205 -3.34 -8.42 -3.36
CA ILE A 205 -3.63 -8.80 -1.98
C ILE A 205 -3.73 -10.32 -1.80
N ILE A 206 -4.54 -11.01 -2.62
CA ILE A 206 -4.75 -12.46 -2.43
C ILE A 206 -3.48 -13.26 -2.72
N SER A 207 -2.68 -12.83 -3.68
CA SER A 207 -1.46 -13.54 -4.15
C SER A 207 -0.17 -13.02 -3.51
N GLN A 208 -0.24 -12.22 -2.42
CA GLN A 208 0.90 -11.62 -1.77
C GLN A 208 1.87 -12.63 -1.13
N ARG A 209 3.12 -12.20 -0.96
CA ARG A 209 4.19 -12.90 -0.25
C ARG A 209 4.83 -12.07 0.87
N THR A 210 4.17 -11.00 1.29
CA THR A 210 4.69 -9.97 2.20
C THR A 210 5.17 -10.52 3.53
N GLY A 211 4.44 -11.47 4.13
CA GLY A 211 4.87 -12.11 5.37
C GLY A 211 6.21 -12.83 5.24
N ARG A 212 6.49 -13.45 4.09
CA ARG A 212 7.78 -14.07 3.80
C ARG A 212 8.89 -13.04 3.67
N LEU A 213 8.64 -11.93 2.95
CA LEU A 213 9.64 -10.87 2.77
C LEU A 213 10.01 -10.21 4.09
N LEU A 214 9.02 -9.91 4.94
CA LEU A 214 9.24 -9.27 6.24
C LEU A 214 10.07 -10.13 7.21
N ARG A 215 10.05 -11.45 7.11
CA ARG A 215 10.93 -12.29 7.93
C ARG A 215 12.43 -12.04 7.67
N HIS A 216 12.76 -11.58 6.48
CA HIS A 216 14.14 -11.39 6.03
C HIS A 216 14.46 -9.92 5.76
N ILE A 217 13.58 -9.00 6.17
CA ILE A 217 13.85 -7.58 6.01
C ILE A 217 14.98 -7.13 6.92
N THR A 218 15.87 -6.31 6.38
CA THR A 218 17.04 -5.76 7.11
C THR A 218 16.93 -4.25 7.33
N ILE A 219 15.81 -3.67 6.93
CA ILE A 219 15.53 -2.24 7.02
C ILE A 219 14.66 -2.00 8.27
N PRO A 220 14.90 -0.95 9.06
CA PRO A 220 14.02 -0.55 10.15
C PRO A 220 12.57 -0.46 9.67
N THR A 221 11.71 -1.30 10.22
CA THR A 221 10.32 -1.48 9.80
C THR A 221 9.39 -1.28 10.98
N THR A 222 8.48 -0.32 10.89
CA THR A 222 7.44 -0.14 11.91
C THR A 222 6.07 -0.52 11.36
N ILE A 223 5.39 -1.47 12.02
CA ILE A 223 4.02 -1.86 11.70
C ILE A 223 3.08 -1.16 12.68
N ILE A 224 2.27 -0.22 12.18
CA ILE A 224 1.22 0.47 12.93
C ILE A 224 -0.12 -0.18 12.55
N TYR A 225 -0.92 -0.62 13.53
CA TYR A 225 -2.21 -1.22 13.21
C TYR A 225 -3.29 -0.91 14.24
N GLY A 226 -4.54 -0.90 13.81
CA GLY A 226 -5.70 -0.79 14.66
C GLY A 226 -6.09 -2.14 15.29
N ARG A 227 -6.26 -2.20 16.63
CA ARG A 227 -6.74 -3.41 17.32
C ARG A 227 -8.17 -3.79 16.95
N LEU A 228 -8.95 -2.81 16.47
CA LEU A 228 -10.34 -2.99 16.05
C LEU A 228 -10.49 -3.19 14.53
N ASP A 229 -9.37 -3.45 13.84
CA ASP A 229 -9.36 -3.66 12.40
C ASP A 229 -9.71 -5.12 12.05
N PRO A 230 -10.88 -5.38 11.44
CA PRO A 230 -11.33 -6.73 11.13
C PRO A 230 -10.59 -7.33 9.92
N LEU A 231 -9.85 -6.52 9.16
CA LEU A 231 -9.12 -6.94 7.96
C LEU A 231 -7.72 -7.46 8.25
N LEU A 232 -7.33 -7.51 9.53
CA LEU A 232 -5.98 -7.85 9.95
C LEU A 232 -5.93 -9.06 10.86
N VAL A 233 -4.80 -9.72 10.86
CA VAL A 233 -4.47 -10.81 11.80
C VAL A 233 -3.31 -10.34 12.68
N ALA A 234 -3.62 -9.66 13.78
CA ALA A 234 -2.64 -9.00 14.66
C ALA A 234 -1.50 -9.92 15.14
N ARG A 235 -1.78 -11.19 15.40
CA ARG A 235 -0.77 -12.19 15.80
C ARG A 235 0.31 -12.41 14.75
N ASN A 236 0.04 -12.14 13.45
CA ASN A 236 1.05 -12.24 12.41
C ASN A 236 2.13 -11.18 12.61
N PHE A 237 1.75 -9.98 13.06
CA PHE A 237 2.69 -8.88 13.35
C PHE A 237 3.56 -9.20 14.56
N THR A 238 2.96 -9.69 15.65
CA THR A 238 3.69 -10.09 16.85
C THR A 238 4.70 -11.21 16.52
N ALA A 239 4.28 -12.21 15.75
CA ALA A 239 5.17 -13.29 15.33
C ALA A 239 6.35 -12.79 14.46
N LEU A 240 6.11 -11.81 13.58
CA LEU A 240 7.18 -11.19 12.78
C LEU A 240 8.17 -10.43 13.66
N ALA A 241 7.71 -9.62 14.62
CA ALA A 241 8.57 -8.88 15.53
C ALA A 241 9.40 -9.81 16.45
N HIS A 242 8.86 -10.95 16.85
CA HIS A 242 9.62 -11.95 17.60
C HIS A 242 10.73 -12.64 16.80
N THR A 243 10.58 -12.72 15.48
CA THR A 243 11.54 -13.43 14.61
C THR A 243 12.52 -12.49 13.90
N ASN A 244 12.24 -11.19 13.87
CA ASN A 244 13.07 -10.20 13.20
C ASN A 244 13.16 -8.91 14.02
N SER A 245 14.34 -8.60 14.54
CA SER A 245 14.62 -7.42 15.38
C SER A 245 14.52 -6.08 14.62
N CYS A 246 14.53 -6.09 13.28
CA CYS A 246 14.28 -4.88 12.49
C CYS A 246 12.80 -4.43 12.52
N ILE A 247 11.89 -5.27 13.05
CA ILE A 247 10.45 -5.00 13.04
C ILE A 247 9.97 -4.54 14.42
N THR A 248 9.39 -3.35 14.47
CA THR A 248 8.68 -2.81 15.64
C THR A 248 7.17 -2.80 15.36
N VAL A 249 6.37 -3.16 16.36
CA VAL A 249 4.89 -3.21 16.23
C VAL A 249 4.24 -2.19 17.15
N ARG A 250 3.36 -1.35 16.62
CA ARG A 250 2.65 -0.27 17.31
C ARG A 250 1.12 -0.45 17.22
N PRO A 251 0.50 -1.12 18.19
CA PRO A 251 -0.96 -1.31 18.20
C PRO A 251 -1.69 -0.04 18.69
N LEU A 252 -2.73 0.37 17.97
CA LEU A 252 -3.58 1.52 18.33
C LEU A 252 -5.02 1.06 18.60
N SER A 253 -5.77 1.81 19.39
CA SER A 253 -7.21 1.59 19.59
C SER A 253 -8.01 2.26 18.46
N THR A 254 -7.81 1.81 17.23
CA THR A 254 -8.42 2.31 15.98
C THR A 254 -8.87 1.14 15.11
N GLY A 255 -9.65 1.42 14.05
CA GLY A 255 -9.97 0.49 12.96
C GLY A 255 -8.96 0.56 11.82
N HIS A 256 -9.40 0.16 10.60
CA HIS A 256 -8.56 0.10 9.40
C HIS A 256 -8.19 1.48 8.84
N ALA A 257 -9.11 2.44 8.92
CA ALA A 257 -8.93 3.77 8.33
C ALA A 257 -7.86 4.58 9.05
N ILE A 258 -7.12 5.38 8.28
CA ILE A 258 -6.20 6.37 8.83
C ILE A 258 -7.01 7.48 9.52
N ARG A 259 -6.78 7.66 10.81
CA ARG A 259 -7.39 8.68 11.66
C ARG A 259 -6.29 9.54 12.29
N GLU A 260 -6.67 10.63 12.92
CA GLU A 260 -5.76 11.56 13.58
C GLU A 260 -4.72 10.87 14.50
N ARG A 261 -5.16 9.86 15.27
CA ARG A 261 -4.28 9.07 16.14
C ARG A 261 -3.22 8.30 15.33
N THR A 262 -3.61 7.74 14.18
CA THR A 262 -2.71 7.03 13.26
C THR A 262 -1.69 8.00 12.66
N LEU A 263 -2.14 9.20 12.25
CA LEU A 263 -1.26 10.23 11.70
C LEU A 263 -0.21 10.68 12.72
N ARG A 264 -0.61 10.94 13.97
CA ARG A 264 0.33 11.28 15.05
C ARG A 264 1.36 10.18 15.30
N GLU A 265 0.93 8.93 15.29
CA GLU A 265 1.87 7.81 15.46
C GLU A 265 2.86 7.68 14.28
N ILE A 266 2.41 7.89 13.04
CA ILE A 266 3.31 7.94 11.88
C ILE A 266 4.35 9.05 12.06
N VAL A 267 3.91 10.26 12.43
CA VAL A 267 4.82 11.40 12.66
C VAL A 267 5.83 11.08 13.76
N ALA A 268 5.39 10.51 14.88
CA ALA A 268 6.28 10.11 15.97
C ALA A 268 7.35 9.10 15.51
N VAL A 269 6.95 8.10 14.72
CA VAL A 269 7.87 7.07 14.19
C VAL A 269 8.89 7.66 13.24
N ILE A 270 8.52 8.55 12.32
CA ILE A 270 9.47 9.12 11.35
C ILE A 270 10.38 10.20 11.94
N GLN A 271 10.05 10.75 13.11
CA GLN A 271 10.87 11.73 13.83
C GLN A 271 11.83 11.08 14.83
N SER A 272 11.63 9.81 15.20
CA SER A 272 12.50 9.09 16.14
C SER A 272 13.76 8.52 15.49
N HIS A 273 13.95 8.71 14.21
CA HIS A 273 15.10 8.26 13.40
C HIS A 273 15.66 9.41 12.56
#